data_217e8218d260c7f588b62909c7e9c2e6
#
_entry.id   217e8218d260c7f588b62909c7e9c2e6
#
_cell.length_a   1.000
_cell.length_b   1.000
_cell.length_c   1.000
_cell.angle_alpha   90.00
_cell.angle_beta   90.00
_cell.angle_gamma   90.00
#
_symmetry.space_group_name_H-M   'P 1'
#
loop_
_entity.id
_entity.type
_entity.pdbx_description
1 polymer ?
#
loop_
_entity_poly.entity_id
_entity_poly.type
_entity_poly.pdbx_seq_one_letter_code
_entity_poly.pdbx_strand_id
1 'polypeptide(L)'
;TVAFMPDGWDGTVCSDWIVKSEEVEMNKDFKISLSTKSAEDNITLSWTHEALSGSWNYSYKVMKRLNNNTEWNVIKEERNLSKNVTKYSYKDSNIGSQCDINNYRIEMIALNNETFYSNEVNAKITGSTDVTAFYASRGDYSGNVKLSWNVEQVGTNATKFRLYRQLLGSDSSNEWKMIHETEGTFSVYTYDDITANTGQYYRYKLNVQADCENGYDLGKDLYTDGFSLATGIISGRVTYGTGIAVEGVKVSAIKSSDDD
;
A
#
# COMPACT_ATOMS: atom_id res chain seq x y z
N THR A 1 -25.05 20.76 39.68
CA THR A 1 -25.50 20.78 41.08
C THR A 1 -26.93 20.30 41.09
N VAL A 2 -27.22 19.15 41.63
CA VAL A 2 -28.58 18.63 41.79
C VAL A 2 -28.91 18.72 43.28
N ALA A 3 -29.90 19.54 43.63
CA ALA A 3 -30.42 19.62 44.98
C ALA A 3 -31.51 18.56 45.12
N PHE A 4 -31.38 17.66 46.06
CA PHE A 4 -32.40 16.71 46.47
C PHE A 4 -33.16 17.30 47.67
N MET A 5 -34.49 17.40 47.55
CA MET A 5 -35.33 17.60 48.70
C MET A 5 -35.77 16.27 49.29
N PRO A 6 -35.55 15.97 50.56
CA PRO A 6 -36.07 14.76 51.17
C PRO A 6 -37.59 14.82 51.31
N ASP A 7 -38.26 13.71 51.14
CA ASP A 7 -39.69 13.59 51.38
C ASP A 7 -40.05 13.96 52.83
N GLY A 8 -40.99 14.95 52.97
CA GLY A 8 -41.46 15.40 54.30
C GLY A 8 -40.82 16.73 54.77
N TRP A 9 -40.21 17.50 53.90
CA TRP A 9 -39.64 18.78 54.23
C TRP A 9 -40.71 19.82 54.60
N ASP A 10 -40.62 20.36 55.79
CA ASP A 10 -41.57 21.35 56.38
C ASP A 10 -41.28 22.80 56.05
N GLY A 11 -40.29 23.11 55.21
CA GLY A 11 -39.95 24.46 54.83
C GLY A 11 -38.99 25.18 55.77
N THR A 12 -38.46 24.52 56.78
CA THR A 12 -37.42 25.11 57.66
C THR A 12 -36.07 25.13 56.99
N VAL A 13 -35.31 26.20 57.16
CA VAL A 13 -33.97 26.34 56.57
C VAL A 13 -33.01 25.33 57.20
N CYS A 14 -32.65 24.35 56.45
CA CYS A 14 -31.62 23.40 56.87
C CYS A 14 -30.25 24.05 56.63
N SER A 15 -29.52 24.39 57.71
CA SER A 15 -28.20 25.01 57.63
C SER A 15 -27.07 24.02 57.21
N ASP A 16 -27.40 22.75 57.05
CA ASP A 16 -26.41 21.69 56.81
C ASP A 16 -26.60 20.94 55.46
N TRP A 17 -26.73 21.70 54.42
CA TRP A 17 -26.70 21.12 53.08
C TRP A 17 -25.26 20.69 52.78
N ILE A 18 -24.99 19.38 52.91
CA ILE A 18 -23.75 18.83 52.39
C ILE A 18 -23.88 18.64 50.91
N VAL A 19 -23.45 19.59 50.13
CA VAL A 19 -23.27 19.41 48.67
C VAL A 19 -22.00 18.56 48.53
N LYS A 20 -22.18 17.26 48.38
CA LYS A 20 -21.10 16.41 47.86
C LYS A 20 -21.01 16.67 46.37
N SER A 21 -20.18 17.62 45.97
CA SER A 21 -19.67 17.63 44.58
C SER A 21 -18.51 16.61 44.56
N GLU A 22 -18.79 15.43 44.03
CA GLU A 22 -17.72 14.58 43.56
C GLU A 22 -17.21 15.22 42.26
N GLU A 23 -16.11 15.96 42.33
CA GLU A 23 -15.30 16.21 41.15
C GLU A 23 -14.67 14.89 40.74
N VAL A 24 -15.24 14.27 39.75
CA VAL A 24 -14.60 13.14 39.08
C VAL A 24 -13.52 13.75 38.19
N GLU A 25 -12.31 13.89 38.71
CA GLU A 25 -11.15 14.13 37.88
C GLU A 25 -11.00 12.89 36.96
N MET A 26 -11.14 13.09 35.67
CA MET A 26 -10.71 12.06 34.71
C MET A 26 -9.21 11.87 34.90
N ASN A 27 -8.81 10.60 34.92
CA ASN A 27 -7.42 10.23 35.08
C ASN A 27 -6.59 10.94 34.01
N LYS A 28 -5.59 11.73 34.40
CA LYS A 28 -4.68 12.43 33.50
C LYS A 28 -3.95 11.50 32.52
N ASP A 29 -3.99 10.20 32.78
CA ASP A 29 -3.38 9.14 31.97
C ASP A 29 -4.36 8.46 31.01
N PHE A 30 -5.55 9.02 30.78
CA PHE A 30 -6.53 8.44 29.87
C PHE A 30 -5.96 8.37 28.44
N LYS A 31 -5.83 7.14 27.92
CA LYS A 31 -5.21 6.86 26.62
C LYS A 31 -6.24 6.43 25.58
N ILE A 32 -6.15 7.05 24.41
CA ILE A 32 -6.87 6.65 23.21
C ILE A 32 -5.85 6.15 22.21
N SER A 33 -5.97 4.90 21.78
CA SER A 33 -5.06 4.28 20.81
C SER A 33 -5.74 4.20 19.47
N LEU A 34 -5.22 4.93 18.47
CA LEU A 34 -5.71 4.97 17.10
C LEU A 34 -4.78 4.18 16.17
N SER A 35 -5.37 3.43 15.26
CA SER A 35 -4.68 2.72 14.17
C SER A 35 -5.44 2.88 12.85
N THR A 36 -4.75 2.66 11.73
CA THR A 36 -5.32 2.74 10.38
C THR A 36 -5.05 1.48 9.58
N LYS A 37 -5.96 1.20 8.65
CA LYS A 37 -5.79 0.19 7.60
C LYS A 37 -6.21 0.82 6.27
N SER A 38 -5.26 0.92 5.35
CA SER A 38 -5.49 1.44 4.00
C SER A 38 -6.08 0.38 3.07
N ALA A 39 -6.93 0.82 2.15
CA ALA A 39 -7.43 0.07 1.02
C ALA A 39 -7.36 0.96 -0.24
N GLU A 40 -7.83 0.46 -1.38
CA GLU A 40 -7.77 1.19 -2.65
C GLU A 40 -8.66 2.44 -2.68
N ASP A 41 -9.83 2.37 -2.03
CA ASP A 41 -10.87 3.39 -2.07
C ASP A 41 -11.20 4.00 -0.70
N ASN A 42 -10.53 3.57 0.35
CA ASN A 42 -10.82 4.03 1.71
C ASN A 42 -9.67 3.79 2.68
N ILE A 43 -9.75 4.49 3.81
CA ILE A 43 -8.91 4.26 4.98
C ILE A 43 -9.84 3.94 6.15
N THR A 44 -9.68 2.76 6.73
CA THR A 44 -10.41 2.35 7.93
C THR A 44 -9.62 2.75 9.17
N LEU A 45 -10.24 3.54 10.02
CA LEU A 45 -9.75 3.94 11.32
C LEU A 45 -10.31 3.00 12.38
N SER A 46 -9.48 2.59 13.33
CA SER A 46 -9.92 1.81 14.49
C SER A 46 -9.24 2.35 15.73
N TRP A 47 -10.04 2.64 16.77
CA TRP A 47 -9.47 3.12 18.01
C TRP A 47 -10.09 2.45 19.22
N THR A 48 -9.32 2.45 20.28
CA THR A 48 -9.72 1.90 21.58
C THR A 48 -9.36 2.91 22.67
N HIS A 49 -10.13 2.90 23.73
CA HIS A 49 -9.81 3.63 24.95
C HIS A 49 -10.14 2.80 26.18
N GLU A 50 -9.63 3.19 27.32
CA GLU A 50 -9.99 2.58 28.60
C GLU A 50 -11.45 2.85 28.94
N ALA A 51 -12.04 1.95 29.77
CA ALA A 51 -13.40 2.16 30.24
C ALA A 51 -13.48 3.43 31.09
N LEU A 52 -14.47 4.28 30.81
CA LEU A 52 -14.71 5.48 31.60
C LEU A 52 -15.43 5.11 32.90
N SER A 53 -14.92 5.65 34.02
CA SER A 53 -15.58 5.55 35.31
C SER A 53 -16.66 6.61 35.43
N GLY A 54 -17.85 6.26 35.92
CA GLY A 54 -18.97 7.18 36.11
C GLY A 54 -20.11 7.05 35.13
N SER A 55 -21.17 7.86 35.28
CA SER A 55 -22.37 7.87 34.43
C SER A 55 -22.36 9.00 33.40
N TRP A 56 -21.21 9.25 32.81
CA TRP A 56 -21.00 10.40 31.94
C TRP A 56 -21.27 10.04 30.47
N ASN A 57 -22.00 10.93 29.79
CA ASN A 57 -22.06 10.89 28.34
C ASN A 57 -20.82 11.61 27.80
N TYR A 58 -20.16 11.03 26.83
CA TYR A 58 -19.04 11.64 26.12
C TYR A 58 -19.30 11.64 24.63
N SER A 59 -18.57 12.46 23.92
CA SER A 59 -18.60 12.54 22.47
C SER A 59 -17.21 12.35 21.92
N TYR A 60 -17.12 11.92 20.67
CA TYR A 60 -15.86 11.96 19.94
C TYR A 60 -16.01 12.66 18.59
N LYS A 61 -14.89 13.18 18.12
CA LYS A 61 -14.72 13.65 16.75
C LYS A 61 -13.56 12.90 16.10
N VAL A 62 -13.77 12.46 14.88
CA VAL A 62 -12.70 12.02 14.00
C VAL A 62 -12.19 13.24 13.25
N MET A 63 -10.93 13.57 13.50
CA MET A 63 -10.25 14.72 12.92
C MET A 63 -9.33 14.27 11.81
N LYS A 64 -9.33 15.02 10.70
CA LYS A 64 -8.49 14.76 9.53
C LYS A 64 -7.80 16.03 9.06
N ARG A 65 -6.56 15.89 8.61
CA ARG A 65 -5.85 16.89 7.81
C ARG A 65 -5.10 16.21 6.66
N LEU A 66 -5.02 16.89 5.53
CA LEU A 66 -4.31 16.42 4.35
C LEU A 66 -2.89 16.95 4.31
N ASN A 67 -1.94 16.11 3.97
CA ASN A 67 -0.54 16.48 3.77
C ASN A 67 0.03 17.24 4.99
N ASN A 68 0.69 18.35 4.74
CA ASN A 68 1.28 19.21 5.77
C ASN A 68 0.36 20.34 6.23
N ASN A 69 -0.96 20.27 5.96
CA ASN A 69 -1.90 21.26 6.45
C ASN A 69 -1.85 21.34 7.98
N THR A 70 -1.98 22.53 8.51
CA THR A 70 -2.00 22.75 9.96
C THR A 70 -3.39 22.61 10.57
N GLU A 71 -4.44 22.82 9.76
CA GLU A 71 -5.82 22.79 10.23
C GLU A 71 -6.42 21.40 10.22
N TRP A 72 -7.06 21.04 11.32
CA TRP A 72 -7.80 19.80 11.48
C TRP A 72 -9.28 20.02 11.16
N ASN A 73 -9.81 19.19 10.26
CA ASN A 73 -11.22 19.18 9.89
C ASN A 73 -11.93 18.01 10.57
N VAL A 74 -13.12 18.26 11.09
CA VAL A 74 -14.00 17.22 11.63
C VAL A 74 -14.65 16.48 10.47
N ILE A 75 -14.39 15.19 10.35
CA ILE A 75 -15.00 14.35 9.31
C ILE A 75 -16.11 13.44 9.84
N LYS A 76 -16.14 13.22 11.15
CA LYS A 76 -17.20 12.49 11.84
C LYS A 76 -17.30 13.01 13.28
N GLU A 77 -18.54 13.19 13.75
CA GLU A 77 -18.84 13.48 15.15
C GLU A 77 -19.91 12.52 15.63
N GLU A 78 -19.78 12.05 16.85
CA GLU A 78 -20.78 11.22 17.52
C GLU A 78 -20.90 11.61 18.99
N ARG A 79 -22.14 11.73 19.46
CA ARG A 79 -22.47 12.24 20.80
C ARG A 79 -23.23 11.21 21.61
N ASN A 80 -23.23 11.36 22.91
CA ASN A 80 -23.97 10.51 23.85
C ASN A 80 -23.56 9.03 23.77
N LEU A 81 -22.27 8.77 23.74
CA LEU A 81 -21.72 7.41 23.63
C LEU A 81 -21.92 6.64 24.94
N SER A 82 -22.14 5.35 24.81
CA SER A 82 -22.22 4.46 25.95
C SER A 82 -20.83 4.24 26.58
N LYS A 83 -20.72 4.42 27.89
CA LYS A 83 -19.49 4.17 28.65
C LYS A 83 -18.91 2.75 28.53
N ASN A 84 -19.75 1.79 28.12
CA ASN A 84 -19.36 0.38 28.00
C ASN A 84 -18.73 0.07 26.62
N VAL A 85 -18.80 0.99 25.68
CA VAL A 85 -18.21 0.81 24.35
C VAL A 85 -16.82 1.42 24.34
N THR A 86 -15.79 0.59 24.26
CA THR A 86 -14.37 1.02 24.29
C THR A 86 -13.66 0.80 22.97
N LYS A 87 -14.36 0.31 21.93
CA LYS A 87 -13.82 0.03 20.60
C LYS A 87 -14.71 0.65 19.54
N TYR A 88 -14.11 1.37 18.63
CA TYR A 88 -14.79 2.07 17.56
C TYR A 88 -14.07 1.87 16.24
N SER A 89 -14.81 2.06 15.15
CA SER A 89 -14.27 2.05 13.81
C SER A 89 -15.00 3.07 12.93
N TYR A 90 -14.27 3.69 12.01
CA TYR A 90 -14.81 4.59 11.01
C TYR A 90 -14.11 4.37 9.67
N LYS A 91 -14.90 4.31 8.59
CA LYS A 91 -14.39 4.18 7.22
C LYS A 91 -14.42 5.55 6.56
N ASP A 92 -13.26 6.12 6.27
CA ASP A 92 -13.12 7.35 5.48
C ASP A 92 -12.97 6.99 4.00
N SER A 93 -13.95 7.39 3.19
CA SER A 93 -13.94 7.24 1.73
C SER A 93 -13.65 8.55 1.01
N ASN A 94 -13.47 9.66 1.73
CA ASN A 94 -13.09 10.95 1.16
C ASN A 94 -11.59 11.20 1.37
N ILE A 95 -10.77 10.41 0.73
CA ILE A 95 -9.34 10.25 1.03
C ILE A 95 -8.39 11.05 0.14
N GLY A 96 -8.90 11.83 -0.81
CA GLY A 96 -8.06 12.57 -1.76
C GLY A 96 -7.41 11.68 -2.80
N SER A 97 -6.26 12.12 -3.32
CA SER A 97 -5.48 11.39 -4.33
C SER A 97 -4.53 10.37 -3.70
N GLN A 98 -3.98 9.49 -4.52
CA GLN A 98 -2.95 8.51 -4.10
C GLN A 98 -1.69 9.19 -3.51
N CYS A 99 -1.44 10.43 -3.91
CA CYS A 99 -0.30 11.21 -3.42
C CYS A 99 -0.55 11.84 -2.06
N ASP A 100 -1.80 11.92 -1.62
CA ASP A 100 -2.16 12.61 -0.40
C ASP A 100 -1.87 11.78 0.85
N ILE A 101 -1.23 12.40 1.81
CA ILE A 101 -1.07 11.85 3.15
C ILE A 101 -2.27 12.29 3.97
N ASN A 102 -3.10 11.33 4.36
CA ASN A 102 -4.22 11.56 5.25
C ASN A 102 -3.74 11.37 6.69
N ASN A 103 -3.74 12.44 7.47
CA ASN A 103 -3.40 12.39 8.89
C ASN A 103 -4.68 12.40 9.71
N TYR A 104 -4.73 11.58 10.74
CA TYR A 104 -5.91 11.41 11.59
C TYR A 104 -5.56 11.48 13.07
N ARG A 105 -6.50 11.96 13.85
CA ARG A 105 -6.55 11.83 15.31
C ARG A 105 -7.98 11.75 15.79
N ILE A 106 -8.19 11.21 16.96
CA ILE A 106 -9.48 11.22 17.66
C ILE A 106 -9.41 12.29 18.75
N GLU A 107 -10.46 13.09 18.81
CA GLU A 107 -10.73 14.04 19.89
C GLU A 107 -11.94 13.51 20.68
N MET A 108 -11.74 13.20 21.96
CA MET A 108 -12.82 12.83 22.88
C MET A 108 -13.08 13.99 23.82
N ILE A 109 -14.37 14.30 24.01
CA ILE A 109 -14.83 15.40 24.85
C ILE A 109 -15.73 14.80 25.92
N ALA A 110 -15.35 15.03 27.17
CA ALA A 110 -16.14 14.67 28.35
C ALA A 110 -17.20 15.75 28.67
N LEU A 111 -18.15 15.44 29.56
CA LEU A 111 -19.21 16.35 29.96
C LEU A 111 -18.73 17.64 30.61
N ASN A 112 -17.59 17.57 31.28
CA ASN A 112 -16.93 18.74 31.90
C ASN A 112 -16.17 19.59 30.86
N ASN A 113 -16.33 19.31 29.55
CA ASN A 113 -15.58 19.90 28.43
C ASN A 113 -14.07 19.61 28.45
N GLU A 114 -13.62 18.66 29.23
CA GLU A 114 -12.24 18.17 29.14
C GLU A 114 -12.03 17.40 27.85
N THR A 115 -10.92 17.66 27.16
CA THR A 115 -10.64 17.12 25.84
C THR A 115 -9.39 16.24 25.87
N PHE A 116 -9.50 15.06 25.29
CA PHE A 116 -8.43 14.08 25.19
C PHE A 116 -8.16 13.76 23.72
N TYR A 117 -6.90 13.55 23.39
CA TYR A 117 -6.48 13.25 22.03
C TYR A 117 -5.84 11.87 21.95
N SER A 118 -6.08 11.16 20.86
CA SER A 118 -5.33 9.97 20.51
C SER A 118 -3.92 10.32 20.04
N ASN A 119 -3.09 9.29 19.83
CA ASN A 119 -1.94 9.41 18.96
C ASN A 119 -2.40 9.87 17.54
N GLU A 120 -1.52 10.59 16.84
CA GLU A 120 -1.70 10.88 15.43
C GLU A 120 -1.23 9.68 14.60
N VAL A 121 -1.98 9.37 13.54
CA VAL A 121 -1.61 8.37 12.55
C VAL A 121 -1.71 8.96 11.16
N ASN A 122 -0.89 8.48 10.26
CA ASN A 122 -0.97 8.84 8.85
C ASN A 122 -1.25 7.59 8.00
N ALA A 123 -1.92 7.80 6.89
CA ALA A 123 -2.21 6.75 5.93
C ALA A 123 -2.30 7.32 4.52
N LYS A 124 -1.92 6.50 3.55
CA LYS A 124 -2.16 6.71 2.12
C LYS A 124 -3.01 5.57 1.61
N ILE A 125 -3.76 5.80 0.54
CA ILE A 125 -4.45 4.70 -0.14
C ILE A 125 -3.44 3.80 -0.85
N THR A 126 -3.81 2.52 -1.00
CA THR A 126 -2.98 1.53 -1.69
C THR A 126 -3.25 1.61 -3.17
N GLY A 127 -3.32 2.59 -3.86
CA GLY A 127 -3.50 2.78 -5.29
C GLY A 127 -4.20 1.67 -6.08
N SER A 128 -5.02 2.05 -7.03
CA SER A 128 -5.85 1.15 -7.83
C SER A 128 -5.40 0.99 -9.29
N THR A 129 -4.08 1.00 -9.55
CA THR A 129 -3.62 0.69 -10.90
C THR A 129 -3.52 -0.81 -11.06
N ASP A 130 -4.48 -1.40 -11.75
CA ASP A 130 -4.41 -2.80 -12.11
C ASP A 130 -3.52 -2.98 -13.34
N VAL A 131 -2.33 -3.52 -13.09
CA VAL A 131 -1.49 -4.05 -14.15
C VAL A 131 -1.90 -5.49 -14.37
N THR A 132 -2.46 -5.75 -15.56
CA THR A 132 -2.81 -7.08 -16.02
C THR A 132 -1.75 -7.54 -17.04
N ALA A 133 -1.41 -8.80 -17.02
CA ALA A 133 -0.55 -9.43 -18.03
C ALA A 133 0.87 -8.83 -18.17
N PHE A 134 1.66 -8.78 -17.11
CA PHE A 134 3.10 -8.54 -17.22
C PHE A 134 3.79 -9.78 -17.80
N TYR A 135 4.40 -9.61 -18.98
CA TYR A 135 4.94 -10.69 -19.80
C TYR A 135 6.35 -10.38 -20.28
N ALA A 136 7.20 -11.40 -20.37
CA ALA A 136 8.52 -11.37 -20.98
C ALA A 136 8.64 -12.47 -22.04
N SER A 137 9.25 -12.19 -23.17
CA SER A 137 9.50 -13.17 -24.24
C SER A 137 10.47 -14.28 -23.77
N ARG A 138 10.26 -15.48 -24.27
CA ARG A 138 11.03 -16.69 -23.89
C ARG A 138 11.66 -17.34 -25.12
N GLY A 139 12.72 -16.71 -25.62
CA GLY A 139 13.42 -17.21 -26.81
C GLY A 139 12.76 -16.86 -28.13
N ASP A 140 11.82 -15.93 -28.15
CA ASP A 140 11.15 -15.50 -29.38
C ASP A 140 12.03 -14.56 -30.22
N TYR A 141 13.00 -13.90 -29.57
CA TYR A 141 13.89 -12.91 -30.20
C TYR A 141 15.35 -13.24 -29.91
N SER A 142 16.21 -13.00 -30.92
CA SER A 142 17.66 -13.07 -30.75
C SER A 142 18.20 -11.69 -30.38
N GLY A 143 18.91 -11.61 -29.25
CA GLY A 143 19.59 -10.36 -28.80
C GLY A 143 18.77 -9.40 -27.96
N ASN A 144 17.49 -9.69 -27.72
CA ASN A 144 16.67 -8.93 -26.80
C ASN A 144 15.63 -9.80 -26.08
N VAL A 145 15.14 -9.30 -24.94
CA VAL A 145 13.92 -9.81 -24.31
C VAL A 145 12.86 -8.73 -24.42
N LYS A 146 11.76 -9.06 -25.06
CA LYS A 146 10.62 -8.14 -25.16
C LYS A 146 9.72 -8.27 -23.96
N LEU A 147 9.50 -7.15 -23.27
CA LEU A 147 8.61 -7.01 -22.12
C LEU A 147 7.34 -6.28 -22.56
N SER A 148 6.21 -6.70 -22.02
CA SER A 148 4.94 -6.00 -22.22
C SER A 148 4.07 -6.08 -20.97
N TRP A 149 3.26 -5.03 -20.75
CA TRP A 149 2.26 -5.04 -19.69
C TRP A 149 1.06 -4.20 -20.09
N ASN A 150 -0.10 -4.61 -19.60
CA ASN A 150 -1.36 -3.91 -19.81
C ASN A 150 -1.76 -3.22 -18.50
N VAL A 151 -2.32 -2.03 -18.62
CA VAL A 151 -2.75 -1.22 -17.49
C VAL A 151 -4.23 -0.92 -17.67
N GLU A 152 -5.03 -1.37 -16.70
CA GLU A 152 -6.39 -0.88 -16.54
C GLU A 152 -6.35 0.33 -15.62
N GLN A 153 -6.62 1.49 -16.19
CA GLN A 153 -6.68 2.72 -15.39
C GLN A 153 -8.04 2.81 -14.69
N VAL A 154 -8.04 2.46 -13.42
CA VAL A 154 -9.16 2.74 -12.53
C VAL A 154 -8.76 3.91 -11.65
N GLY A 155 -9.03 5.13 -12.14
CA GLY A 155 -8.69 6.35 -11.41
C GLY A 155 -7.58 7.18 -12.08
N THR A 156 -7.42 8.40 -11.67
CA THR A 156 -6.97 9.54 -12.43
C THR A 156 -5.49 9.89 -12.33
N ASN A 157 -4.59 9.06 -11.90
CA ASN A 157 -3.22 9.54 -11.70
C ASN A 157 -2.23 8.85 -12.62
N ALA A 158 -1.45 9.68 -13.31
CA ALA A 158 -0.28 9.26 -14.05
C ALA A 158 0.55 8.30 -13.18
N THR A 159 0.87 7.17 -13.72
CA THR A 159 1.57 6.13 -13.02
C THR A 159 2.96 6.01 -13.61
N LYS A 160 3.92 5.85 -12.75
CA LYS A 160 5.30 5.60 -13.11
C LYS A 160 5.58 4.11 -13.00
N PHE A 161 6.20 3.55 -14.03
CA PHE A 161 6.55 2.14 -14.12
C PHE A 161 8.07 2.00 -14.14
N ARG A 162 8.62 1.19 -13.24
CA ARG A 162 10.04 0.86 -13.20
C ARG A 162 10.24 -0.61 -13.45
N LEU A 163 11.06 -0.92 -14.46
CA LEU A 163 11.48 -2.27 -14.78
C LEU A 163 12.83 -2.58 -14.17
N TYR A 164 12.88 -3.70 -13.48
CA TYR A 164 14.10 -4.25 -12.91
C TYR A 164 14.37 -5.62 -13.50
N ARG A 165 15.63 -5.97 -13.57
CA ARG A 165 16.12 -7.28 -14.03
C ARG A 165 17.06 -7.88 -13.02
N GLN A 166 16.96 -9.19 -12.82
CA GLN A 166 17.86 -10.01 -12.03
C GLN A 166 18.27 -11.23 -12.86
N LEU A 167 19.57 -11.59 -12.86
CA LEU A 167 20.05 -12.80 -13.50
C LEU A 167 19.63 -14.03 -12.68
N LEU A 168 19.10 -15.05 -13.33
CA LEU A 168 18.79 -16.34 -12.72
C LEU A 168 19.96 -17.32 -12.94
N GLY A 169 20.38 -18.03 -11.89
CA GLY A 169 21.45 -19.03 -11.95
C GLY A 169 22.35 -19.00 -10.72
N SER A 170 23.31 -19.93 -10.68
CA SER A 170 24.20 -20.14 -9.52
C SER A 170 25.19 -18.98 -9.25
N ASP A 171 25.47 -18.18 -10.27
CA ASP A 171 26.44 -17.07 -10.21
C ASP A 171 25.74 -15.71 -10.07
N SER A 172 24.42 -15.70 -9.80
CA SER A 172 23.64 -14.47 -9.70
C SER A 172 23.91 -13.76 -8.37
N SER A 173 24.42 -12.52 -8.44
CA SER A 173 24.17 -11.58 -7.36
C SER A 173 22.66 -11.40 -7.28
N ASN A 174 22.05 -11.58 -6.09
CA ASN A 174 20.60 -11.39 -5.91
C ASN A 174 20.17 -9.91 -6.05
N GLU A 175 20.89 -9.12 -6.82
CA GLU A 175 20.65 -7.69 -7.00
C GLU A 175 19.70 -7.42 -8.16
N TRP A 176 18.71 -6.62 -7.88
CA TRP A 176 17.82 -6.05 -8.87
C TRP A 176 18.46 -4.83 -9.55
N LYS A 177 18.68 -4.91 -10.84
CA LYS A 177 19.15 -3.77 -11.64
C LYS A 177 17.98 -3.10 -12.33
N MET A 178 17.77 -1.81 -12.08
CA MET A 178 16.81 -1.02 -12.85
C MET A 178 17.29 -0.89 -14.30
N ILE A 179 16.45 -1.26 -15.27
CA ILE A 179 16.75 -1.27 -16.70
C ILE A 179 15.94 -0.24 -17.48
N HIS A 180 14.78 0.14 -16.95
CA HIS A 180 13.90 1.11 -17.62
C HIS A 180 12.96 1.79 -16.64
N GLU A 181 12.63 3.03 -16.92
CA GLU A 181 11.56 3.79 -16.27
C GLU A 181 10.71 4.46 -17.34
N THR A 182 9.40 4.40 -17.21
CA THR A 182 8.46 5.09 -18.08
C THR A 182 7.31 5.65 -17.27
N GLU A 183 6.75 6.76 -17.76
CA GLU A 183 5.60 7.44 -17.17
C GLU A 183 4.49 7.52 -18.22
N GLY A 184 3.26 7.64 -17.77
CA GLY A 184 2.13 7.89 -18.65
C GLY A 184 0.86 7.13 -18.29
N THR A 185 -0.13 7.33 -19.16
CA THR A 185 -1.50 6.82 -18.98
C THR A 185 -1.93 5.90 -20.13
N PHE A 186 -0.98 5.21 -20.75
CA PHE A 186 -1.28 4.27 -21.84
C PHE A 186 -1.86 2.97 -21.29
N SER A 187 -2.72 2.33 -22.07
CA SER A 187 -3.29 1.03 -21.73
C SER A 187 -2.33 -0.14 -21.97
N VAL A 188 -1.34 0.04 -22.85
CA VAL A 188 -0.35 -0.99 -23.21
C VAL A 188 1.04 -0.37 -23.26
N TYR A 189 1.98 -1.03 -22.65
CA TYR A 189 3.39 -0.66 -22.66
C TYR A 189 4.23 -1.81 -23.20
N THR A 190 5.32 -1.46 -23.87
CA THR A 190 6.33 -2.42 -24.33
C THR A 190 7.72 -1.87 -24.09
N TYR A 191 8.67 -2.75 -23.80
CA TYR A 191 10.09 -2.42 -23.69
C TYR A 191 10.94 -3.57 -24.20
N ASP A 192 11.97 -3.26 -24.99
CA ASP A 192 12.91 -4.25 -25.50
C ASP A 192 14.22 -4.15 -24.67
N ASP A 193 14.48 -5.16 -23.84
CA ASP A 193 15.73 -5.26 -23.11
C ASP A 193 16.83 -5.81 -24.02
N ILE A 194 17.48 -4.91 -24.75
CA ILE A 194 18.60 -5.20 -25.65
C ILE A 194 19.91 -5.47 -24.88
N THR A 195 19.91 -5.28 -23.58
CA THR A 195 21.09 -5.54 -22.73
C THR A 195 21.08 -6.90 -22.07
N ALA A 196 20.04 -7.71 -22.34
CA ALA A 196 19.97 -9.09 -21.92
C ALA A 196 20.96 -9.96 -22.72
N ASN A 197 21.87 -10.64 -22.03
CA ASN A 197 22.82 -11.54 -22.69
C ASN A 197 22.06 -12.74 -23.28
N THR A 198 22.48 -13.12 -24.48
CA THR A 198 21.91 -14.23 -25.23
C THR A 198 22.05 -15.54 -24.45
N GLY A 199 20.96 -16.31 -24.37
CA GLY A 199 20.93 -17.61 -23.70
C GLY A 199 20.93 -17.57 -22.16
N GLN A 200 20.91 -16.39 -21.57
CA GLN A 200 20.78 -16.26 -20.12
C GLN A 200 19.33 -16.05 -19.71
N TYR A 201 18.95 -16.63 -18.57
CA TYR A 201 17.61 -16.52 -18.00
C TYR A 201 17.59 -15.37 -17.01
N TYR A 202 16.55 -14.55 -17.10
CA TYR A 202 16.35 -13.40 -16.23
C TYR A 202 14.98 -13.43 -15.59
N ARG A 203 14.91 -12.96 -14.35
CA ARG A 203 13.68 -12.56 -13.71
C ARG A 203 13.51 -11.05 -13.86
N TYR A 204 12.34 -10.65 -14.30
CA TYR A 204 11.97 -9.27 -14.44
C TYR A 204 10.95 -8.89 -13.37
N LYS A 205 11.09 -7.69 -12.86
CA LYS A 205 10.18 -7.09 -11.89
C LYS A 205 9.64 -5.77 -12.45
N LEU A 206 8.33 -5.63 -12.45
CA LEU A 206 7.66 -4.37 -12.72
C LEU A 206 7.17 -3.78 -11.40
N ASN A 207 7.74 -2.66 -11.01
CA ASN A 207 7.29 -1.86 -9.87
C ASN A 207 6.42 -0.72 -10.37
N VAL A 208 5.25 -0.57 -9.76
CA VAL A 208 4.25 0.43 -10.13
C VAL A 208 4.20 1.52 -9.08
N GLN A 209 4.37 2.76 -9.50
CA GLN A 209 4.39 3.92 -8.61
C GLN A 209 3.38 4.97 -9.07
N ALA A 210 2.79 5.69 -8.11
CA ALA A 210 2.06 6.90 -8.41
C ALA A 210 3.04 8.02 -8.79
N ASP A 211 2.63 8.88 -9.72
CA ASP A 211 3.36 10.10 -10.08
C ASP A 211 3.14 11.17 -9.00
N CYS A 212 3.82 10.99 -7.88
CA CYS A 212 3.88 11.94 -6.78
C CYS A 212 5.30 12.51 -6.71
N GLU A 213 5.48 13.71 -6.17
CA GLU A 213 6.80 14.34 -5.96
C GLU A 213 7.84 13.41 -5.30
N ASN A 214 7.38 12.48 -4.48
CA ASN A 214 8.24 11.52 -3.76
C ASN A 214 8.28 10.12 -4.40
N GLY A 215 7.72 9.93 -5.61
CA GLY A 215 7.72 8.64 -6.29
C GLY A 215 7.05 7.53 -5.47
N TYR A 216 5.84 7.77 -4.95
CA TYR A 216 5.15 6.87 -4.04
C TYR A 216 4.97 5.47 -4.63
N ASP A 217 5.54 4.47 -3.96
CA ASP A 217 5.39 3.06 -4.31
C ASP A 217 3.98 2.58 -3.94
N LEU A 218 3.23 2.09 -4.93
CA LEU A 218 1.90 1.54 -4.74
C LEU A 218 1.91 0.13 -4.13
N GLY A 219 3.09 -0.39 -3.80
CA GLY A 219 3.26 -1.69 -3.14
C GLY A 219 2.93 -2.89 -4.04
N LYS A 220 2.88 -2.67 -5.34
CA LYS A 220 2.56 -3.70 -6.34
C LYS A 220 3.80 -4.00 -7.17
N ASP A 221 4.50 -5.08 -6.85
CA ASP A 221 5.55 -5.66 -7.66
C ASP A 221 5.01 -6.86 -8.43
N LEU A 222 5.18 -6.85 -9.74
CA LEU A 222 4.83 -7.97 -10.62
C LEU A 222 6.10 -8.62 -11.17
N TYR A 223 6.07 -9.93 -11.35
CA TYR A 223 7.23 -10.69 -11.75
C TYR A 223 6.94 -11.56 -12.98
N THR A 224 7.92 -11.70 -13.87
CA THR A 224 7.92 -12.62 -14.99
C THR A 224 9.34 -13.06 -15.30
N ASP A 225 9.51 -14.24 -15.89
CA ASP A 225 10.82 -14.77 -16.32
C ASP A 225 10.90 -14.75 -17.85
N GLY A 226 12.07 -14.39 -18.37
CA GLY A 226 12.31 -14.34 -19.81
C GLY A 226 13.77 -14.55 -20.17
N PHE A 227 14.02 -14.85 -21.45
CA PHE A 227 15.35 -15.01 -22.00
C PHE A 227 15.35 -14.69 -23.50
N SER A 228 16.51 -14.27 -24.03
CA SER A 228 16.69 -14.13 -25.47
C SER A 228 17.20 -15.45 -26.07
N LEU A 229 16.82 -15.70 -27.33
CA LEU A 229 17.25 -16.88 -28.04
C LEU A 229 18.78 -16.95 -28.11
N ALA A 230 19.33 -18.05 -27.67
CA ALA A 230 20.76 -18.34 -27.88
C ALA A 230 20.99 -18.62 -29.37
N THR A 231 21.83 -17.79 -30.00
CA THR A 231 22.30 -18.05 -31.35
C THR A 231 23.69 -18.64 -31.26
N GLY A 232 23.91 -19.76 -31.91
CA GLY A 232 25.22 -20.44 -32.00
C GLY A 232 25.57 -20.70 -33.48
N ILE A 233 26.85 -20.70 -33.76
CA ILE A 233 27.36 -21.13 -35.06
C ILE A 233 27.88 -22.55 -34.89
N ILE A 234 27.31 -23.47 -35.62
CA ILE A 234 27.87 -24.83 -35.75
C ILE A 234 28.79 -24.82 -36.96
N SER A 235 30.09 -24.96 -36.76
CA SER A 235 31.07 -25.06 -37.82
C SER A 235 31.74 -26.43 -37.75
N GLY A 236 32.02 -27.00 -38.90
CA GLY A 236 32.69 -28.29 -39.00
C GLY A 236 33.11 -28.59 -40.43
N ARG A 237 33.94 -29.62 -40.57
CA ARG A 237 34.36 -30.11 -41.85
C ARG A 237 33.94 -31.58 -41.97
N VAL A 238 33.19 -31.90 -43.01
CA VAL A 238 32.84 -33.28 -43.34
C VAL A 238 33.92 -33.84 -44.26
N THR A 239 34.57 -34.92 -43.86
CA THR A 239 35.62 -35.52 -44.62
C THR A 239 35.37 -37.03 -44.78
N TYR A 240 35.82 -37.57 -45.89
CA TYR A 240 35.87 -39.02 -46.13
C TYR A 240 37.30 -39.53 -45.92
N GLY A 241 37.43 -40.61 -45.18
CA GLY A 241 38.76 -41.27 -44.95
C GLY A 241 39.80 -40.28 -44.36
N THR A 242 40.94 -40.13 -44.99
CA THR A 242 42.10 -39.34 -44.50
C THR A 242 41.98 -37.81 -44.70
N GLY A 243 40.79 -37.28 -44.76
CA GLY A 243 40.63 -35.83 -44.73
C GLY A 243 40.24 -35.20 -46.07
N ILE A 244 39.82 -35.98 -47.04
CA ILE A 244 39.28 -35.43 -48.29
C ILE A 244 37.91 -34.83 -48.04
N ALA A 245 37.73 -33.55 -48.43
CA ALA A 245 36.43 -32.85 -48.26
C ALA A 245 35.38 -33.52 -49.17
N VAL A 246 34.18 -33.70 -48.65
CA VAL A 246 33.04 -34.24 -49.39
C VAL A 246 32.14 -33.11 -49.80
N GLU A 247 31.89 -33.00 -51.12
CA GLU A 247 30.98 -31.98 -51.66
C GLU A 247 29.53 -32.49 -51.64
N GLY A 248 28.59 -31.60 -51.41
CA GLY A 248 27.14 -31.88 -51.47
C GLY A 248 26.57 -32.59 -50.24
N VAL A 249 27.29 -32.67 -49.11
CA VAL A 249 26.78 -33.26 -47.87
C VAL A 249 25.76 -32.34 -47.22
N LYS A 250 24.56 -32.88 -46.96
CA LYS A 250 23.53 -32.16 -46.20
C LYS A 250 23.84 -32.36 -44.70
N VAL A 251 24.11 -31.24 -43.99
CA VAL A 251 24.24 -31.23 -42.54
C VAL A 251 22.93 -30.70 -41.94
N SER A 252 22.37 -31.42 -40.98
CA SER A 252 21.16 -31.00 -40.29
C SER A 252 21.45 -30.92 -38.80
N ALA A 253 21.09 -29.77 -38.20
CA ALA A 253 21.10 -29.62 -36.75
C ALA A 253 19.67 -29.87 -36.24
N ILE A 254 19.53 -30.82 -35.33
CA ILE A 254 18.24 -31.14 -34.70
C ILE A 254 18.33 -30.69 -33.23
N LYS A 255 17.37 -29.91 -32.81
CA LYS A 255 17.23 -29.57 -31.38
C LYS A 255 16.87 -30.86 -30.63
N SER A 256 17.71 -31.31 -29.72
CA SER A 256 17.31 -32.30 -28.75
C SER A 256 16.28 -31.67 -27.82
N SER A 257 15.08 -32.19 -27.80
CA SER A 257 14.13 -31.92 -26.74
C SER A 257 14.55 -32.80 -25.57
N ASP A 258 15.34 -32.28 -24.65
CA ASP A 258 15.44 -32.89 -23.32
C ASP A 258 14.08 -32.65 -22.66
N ASP A 259 13.21 -33.65 -22.76
CA ASP A 259 12.07 -33.85 -21.89
C ASP A 259 12.64 -34.28 -20.52
N ASP A 260 12.66 -33.34 -19.56
CA ASP A 260 12.64 -33.58 -18.12
C ASP A 260 11.77 -32.57 -17.39
#